data_2a419603c3a461dc4585f1cb259bf5d5
#
_entry.id   2a419603c3a461dc4585f1cb259bf5d5
#
_cell.length_a   1.000
_cell.length_b   1.000
_cell.length_c   1.000
_cell.angle_alpha   90.00
_cell.angle_beta   90.00
_cell.angle_gamma   90.00
#
_symmetry.space_group_name_H-M   'P 1'
#
loop_
_entity.id
_entity.type
_entity.pdbx_description
1 polymer ?
#
loop_
_entity_poly.entity_id
_entity_poly.type
_entity_poly.pdbx_seq_one_letter_code
_entity_poly.pdbx_strand_id
1 'polypeptide(L)'
;MPVIESKIMINSESFKKNQEDHQKLIDEIRTLEQKIADNSARSKAKFDKRGQLLPRERLKRLLDPGSFWLPLSTLAGYKIGDDDGDKNIGWGNSISGIGYVAGVRCMIGVSDAGIKGGSASAMGTEKALRGAQIIFENKLPFIQLIESAGANLLRQTDMFIKGGRSFANLSKMSAMGIPTCLLYTSPSPRDATLSRMPSSA
;
A
#
# COMPACT_ATOMS: atom_id res chain seq x y z
N MET A 1 22.76 -26.12 3.41
CA MET A 1 22.41 -25.52 4.72
C MET A 1 22.00 -26.66 5.65
N PRO A 2 22.45 -26.70 6.89
CA PRO A 2 21.96 -27.71 7.83
C PRO A 2 20.47 -27.52 8.06
N VAL A 3 19.72 -28.61 8.04
CA VAL A 3 18.29 -28.62 8.37
C VAL A 3 18.17 -28.55 9.89
N ILE A 4 17.44 -27.58 10.40
CA ILE A 4 17.13 -27.46 11.82
C ILE A 4 15.95 -28.38 12.11
N GLU A 5 16.19 -29.47 12.86
CA GLU A 5 15.11 -30.35 13.28
C GLU A 5 14.28 -29.69 14.39
N SER A 6 12.97 -29.71 14.22
CA SER A 6 12.05 -29.18 15.23
C SER A 6 11.88 -30.17 16.38
N LYS A 7 12.10 -29.71 17.61
CA LYS A 7 11.81 -30.47 18.84
C LYS A 7 10.47 -30.08 19.49
N ILE A 8 9.60 -29.40 18.74
CA ILE A 8 8.32 -28.91 19.25
C ILE A 8 7.34 -30.08 19.41
N MET A 9 6.81 -30.25 20.61
CA MET A 9 5.77 -31.25 20.91
C MET A 9 4.38 -30.62 20.68
N ILE A 10 3.87 -30.73 19.46
CA ILE A 10 2.59 -30.11 19.03
C ILE A 10 1.35 -30.59 19.82
N ASN A 11 1.43 -31.75 20.47
CA ASN A 11 0.34 -32.31 21.27
C ASN A 11 0.42 -31.93 22.76
N SER A 12 1.45 -31.20 23.18
CA SER A 12 1.58 -30.78 24.58
C SER A 12 0.55 -29.70 24.95
N GLU A 13 0.12 -29.69 26.20
CA GLU A 13 -0.81 -28.66 26.72
C GLU A 13 -0.23 -27.26 26.62
N SER A 14 1.09 -27.12 26.83
CA SER A 14 1.80 -25.85 26.67
C SER A 14 1.76 -25.35 25.22
N PHE A 15 1.89 -26.23 24.22
CA PHE A 15 1.79 -25.85 22.81
C PHE A 15 0.38 -25.39 22.48
N LYS A 16 -0.66 -26.13 22.91
CA LYS A 16 -2.05 -25.76 22.65
C LYS A 16 -2.39 -24.39 23.25
N LYS A 17 -1.99 -24.18 24.50
CA LYS A 17 -2.20 -22.89 25.17
C LYS A 17 -1.50 -21.76 24.42
N ASN A 18 -0.24 -21.91 24.02
CA ASN A 18 0.49 -20.92 23.25
C ASN A 18 -0.18 -20.66 21.90
N GLN A 19 -0.68 -21.70 21.24
CA GLN A 19 -1.40 -21.56 19.97
C GLN A 19 -2.69 -20.73 20.15
N GLU A 20 -3.47 -20.98 21.18
CA GLU A 20 -4.68 -20.21 21.50
C GLU A 20 -4.35 -18.75 21.79
N ASP A 21 -3.33 -18.48 22.58
CA ASP A 21 -2.92 -17.11 22.92
C ASP A 21 -2.39 -16.35 21.70
N HIS A 22 -1.59 -17.00 20.84
CA HIS A 22 -1.17 -16.40 19.57
C HIS A 22 -2.34 -16.16 18.62
N GLN A 23 -3.32 -17.09 18.58
CA GLN A 23 -4.50 -16.93 17.72
C GLN A 23 -5.30 -15.69 18.13
N LYS A 24 -5.48 -15.43 19.43
CA LYS A 24 -6.16 -14.22 19.93
C LYS A 24 -5.48 -12.95 19.45
N LEU A 25 -4.14 -12.88 19.53
CA LEU A 25 -3.36 -11.73 19.06
C LEU A 25 -3.50 -11.52 17.54
N ILE A 26 -3.48 -12.62 16.77
CA ILE A 26 -3.69 -12.57 15.32
C ILE A 26 -5.10 -12.04 14.99
N ASP A 27 -6.11 -12.48 15.71
CA ASP A 27 -7.49 -12.08 15.49
C ASP A 27 -7.73 -10.61 15.86
N GLU A 28 -7.04 -10.09 16.88
CA GLU A 28 -7.02 -8.67 17.21
C GLU A 28 -6.46 -7.85 16.05
N ILE A 29 -5.30 -8.24 15.50
CA ILE A 29 -4.67 -7.55 14.36
C ILE A 29 -5.58 -7.60 13.13
N ARG A 30 -6.17 -8.75 12.81
CA ARG A 30 -7.11 -8.90 11.69
C ARG A 30 -8.35 -8.02 11.86
N THR A 31 -8.84 -7.89 13.09
CA THR A 31 -9.96 -6.99 13.40
C THR A 31 -9.60 -5.54 13.12
N LEU A 32 -8.39 -5.10 13.47
CA LEU A 32 -7.91 -3.76 13.16
C LEU A 32 -7.76 -3.56 11.64
N GLU A 33 -7.20 -4.53 10.94
CA GLU A 33 -7.08 -4.49 9.47
C GLU A 33 -8.45 -4.41 8.79
N GLN A 34 -9.45 -5.13 9.30
CA GLN A 34 -10.81 -5.07 8.77
C GLN A 34 -11.45 -3.71 9.02
N LYS A 35 -11.30 -3.11 10.20
CA LYS A 35 -11.78 -1.75 10.48
C LYS A 35 -11.26 -0.73 9.47
N ILE A 36 -9.98 -0.84 9.09
CA ILE A 36 -9.38 0.04 8.08
C ILE A 36 -10.01 -0.18 6.70
N ALA A 37 -10.25 -1.44 6.33
CA ALA A 37 -10.92 -1.78 5.07
C ALA A 37 -12.34 -1.22 5.02
N ASP A 38 -13.09 -1.36 6.10
CA ASP A 38 -14.45 -0.88 6.24
C ASP A 38 -14.52 0.66 6.18
N ASN A 39 -13.54 1.33 6.79
CA ASN A 39 -13.45 2.79 6.73
C ASN A 39 -13.25 3.30 5.29
N SER A 40 -12.38 2.67 4.52
CA SER A 40 -12.22 2.96 3.09
C SER A 40 -13.52 2.69 2.31
N ALA A 41 -14.20 1.56 2.60
CA ALA A 41 -15.42 1.15 1.94
C ALA A 41 -16.62 2.08 2.18
N ARG A 42 -16.64 2.88 3.26
CA ARG A 42 -17.68 3.90 3.52
C ARG A 42 -17.80 4.91 2.38
N SER A 43 -16.76 5.09 1.59
CA SER A 43 -16.74 5.99 0.45
C SER A 43 -17.38 5.40 -0.82
N LYS A 44 -17.85 4.14 -0.80
CA LYS A 44 -18.35 3.41 -1.98
C LYS A 44 -19.35 4.20 -2.80
N ALA A 45 -20.36 4.83 -2.18
CA ALA A 45 -21.36 5.60 -2.88
C ALA A 45 -20.78 6.78 -3.71
N LYS A 46 -19.67 7.38 -3.26
CA LYS A 46 -18.96 8.43 -3.99
C LYS A 46 -18.22 7.87 -5.21
N PHE A 47 -17.63 6.68 -5.07
CA PHE A 47 -16.96 5.99 -6.16
C PHE A 47 -17.96 5.52 -7.22
N ASP A 48 -19.06 4.90 -6.81
CA ASP A 48 -20.13 4.44 -7.72
C ASP A 48 -20.70 5.61 -8.54
N LYS A 49 -20.96 6.77 -7.90
CA LYS A 49 -21.44 7.98 -8.58
C LYS A 49 -20.47 8.50 -9.65
N ARG A 50 -19.19 8.21 -9.52
CA ARG A 50 -18.12 8.59 -10.47
C ARG A 50 -17.80 7.51 -11.49
N GLY A 51 -18.43 6.33 -11.41
CA GLY A 51 -18.09 5.18 -12.22
C GLY A 51 -16.70 4.61 -11.90
N GLN A 52 -16.20 4.82 -10.68
CA GLN A 52 -14.87 4.41 -10.24
C GLN A 52 -14.94 3.19 -9.32
N LEU A 53 -13.90 2.36 -9.36
CA LEU A 53 -13.74 1.23 -8.46
C LEU A 53 -13.09 1.66 -7.14
N LEU A 54 -13.48 1.03 -6.04
CA LEU A 54 -12.76 1.18 -4.78
C LEU A 54 -11.28 0.77 -4.90
N PRO A 55 -10.38 1.36 -4.10
CA PRO A 55 -8.94 1.05 -4.15
C PRO A 55 -8.63 -0.46 -4.04
N ARG A 56 -9.31 -1.16 -3.14
CA ARG A 56 -9.15 -2.62 -2.96
C ARG A 56 -9.70 -3.43 -4.12
N GLU A 57 -10.78 -2.97 -4.77
CA GLU A 57 -11.32 -3.59 -5.97
C GLU A 57 -10.36 -3.44 -7.16
N ARG A 58 -9.73 -2.27 -7.31
CA ARG A 58 -8.68 -2.03 -8.30
C ARG A 58 -7.49 -2.96 -8.08
N LEU A 59 -7.02 -3.08 -6.84
CA LEU A 59 -5.95 -3.99 -6.48
C LEU A 59 -6.31 -5.44 -6.82
N LYS A 60 -7.52 -5.89 -6.43
CA LYS A 60 -7.99 -7.24 -6.72
C LYS A 60 -8.04 -7.57 -8.20
N ARG A 61 -8.39 -6.57 -9.05
CA ARG A 61 -8.42 -6.75 -10.52
C ARG A 61 -7.04 -6.73 -11.16
N LEU A 62 -6.05 -6.13 -10.52
CA LEU A 62 -4.67 -6.10 -10.99
C LEU A 62 -3.93 -7.40 -10.70
N LEU A 63 -4.18 -7.98 -9.54
CA LEU A 63 -3.52 -9.22 -9.11
C LEU A 63 -3.98 -10.41 -9.94
N ASP A 64 -3.07 -11.33 -10.21
CA ASP A 64 -3.39 -12.59 -10.84
C ASP A 64 -4.38 -13.39 -9.99
N PRO A 65 -5.45 -13.94 -10.58
CA PRO A 65 -6.44 -14.72 -9.84
C PRO A 65 -5.82 -15.87 -9.04
N GLY A 66 -6.15 -15.96 -7.75
CA GLY A 66 -5.64 -17.02 -6.87
C GLY A 66 -4.17 -16.88 -6.47
N SER A 67 -3.47 -15.84 -6.92
CA SER A 67 -2.09 -15.61 -6.52
C SER A 67 -1.98 -15.10 -5.07
N PHE A 68 -0.79 -15.29 -4.47
CA PHE A 68 -0.50 -14.81 -3.14
C PHE A 68 -0.34 -13.28 -3.11
N TRP A 69 -0.94 -12.66 -2.10
CA TRP A 69 -0.77 -11.24 -1.78
C TRP A 69 -0.18 -11.09 -0.38
N LEU A 70 0.96 -10.45 -0.27
CA LEU A 70 1.61 -10.10 1.00
C LEU A 70 1.42 -8.60 1.29
N PRO A 71 0.44 -8.22 2.11
CA PRO A 71 0.28 -6.83 2.53
C PRO A 71 1.45 -6.39 3.41
N LEU A 72 1.90 -5.15 3.26
CA LEU A 72 3.01 -4.58 4.00
C LEU A 72 2.57 -3.34 4.79
N SER A 73 3.10 -3.22 6.01
CA SER A 73 2.88 -2.07 6.89
C SER A 73 1.39 -1.79 7.11
N THR A 74 0.63 -2.83 7.40
CA THR A 74 -0.83 -2.79 7.52
C THR A 74 -1.33 -1.89 8.65
N LEU A 75 -0.56 -1.70 9.70
CA LEU A 75 -0.88 -0.84 10.83
C LEU A 75 -0.11 0.49 10.84
N ALA A 76 0.48 0.88 9.68
CA ALA A 76 1.24 2.12 9.60
C ALA A 76 0.36 3.34 9.92
N GLY A 77 0.71 4.08 10.96
CA GLY A 77 -0.03 5.26 11.42
C GLY A 77 -1.14 4.96 12.43
N TYR A 78 -1.36 3.70 12.80
CA TYR A 78 -2.34 3.33 13.81
C TYR A 78 -2.04 4.05 15.14
N LYS A 79 -3.02 4.82 15.64
CA LYS A 79 -2.91 5.67 16.83
C LYS A 79 -1.77 6.69 16.79
N ILE A 80 -1.39 7.16 15.60
CA ILE A 80 -0.36 8.18 15.42
C ILE A 80 -0.96 9.41 14.71
N GLY A 81 -0.72 10.57 15.26
CA GLY A 81 -1.22 11.84 14.70
C GLY A 81 -2.73 11.95 14.81
N ASP A 82 -3.42 12.02 13.67
CA ASP A 82 -4.89 12.14 13.62
C ASP A 82 -5.62 10.79 13.68
N ASP A 83 -4.90 9.69 13.77
CA ASP A 83 -5.47 8.35 13.87
C ASP A 83 -5.78 8.04 15.34
N ASP A 84 -7.07 7.95 15.67
CA ASP A 84 -7.55 7.65 17.03
C ASP A 84 -7.77 6.14 17.27
N GLY A 85 -7.55 5.32 16.23
CA GLY A 85 -7.74 3.87 16.28
C GLY A 85 -9.21 3.43 16.20
N ASP A 86 -10.15 4.37 16.02
CA ASP A 86 -11.59 4.08 15.95
C ASP A 86 -12.30 4.76 14.79
N LYS A 87 -12.46 6.10 14.83
CA LYS A 87 -13.19 6.87 13.81
C LYS A 87 -12.29 7.39 12.69
N ASN A 88 -11.08 7.76 13.02
CA ASN A 88 -10.09 8.32 12.09
C ASN A 88 -8.96 7.31 11.83
N ILE A 89 -9.29 6.15 11.31
CA ILE A 89 -8.30 5.14 10.97
C ILE A 89 -7.85 5.36 9.52
N GLY A 90 -6.54 5.44 9.32
CA GLY A 90 -6.01 5.65 7.99
C GLY A 90 -4.64 4.99 7.78
N TRP A 91 -4.57 3.89 7.19
CA TRP A 91 -3.40 3.09 6.77
C TRP A 91 -2.25 3.88 6.10
N GLY A 92 -1.89 5.06 6.62
CA GLY A 92 -1.04 5.99 5.92
C GLY A 92 -1.65 6.43 4.58
N ASN A 93 -2.98 6.30 4.42
CA ASN A 93 -3.77 6.60 3.20
C ASN A 93 -3.31 5.81 1.95
N SER A 94 -2.69 4.65 2.15
CA SER A 94 -2.23 3.80 1.06
C SER A 94 -2.23 2.33 1.43
N ILE A 95 -2.45 1.48 0.43
CA ILE A 95 -2.30 0.04 0.51
C ILE A 95 -1.00 -0.31 -0.21
N SER A 96 -0.15 -1.12 0.39
CA SER A 96 1.07 -1.58 -0.25
C SER A 96 1.33 -3.04 0.06
N GLY A 97 1.98 -3.74 -0.85
CA GLY A 97 2.32 -5.13 -0.67
C GLY A 97 3.00 -5.74 -1.89
N ILE A 98 3.31 -7.02 -1.78
CA ILE A 98 3.92 -7.81 -2.84
C ILE A 98 2.90 -8.80 -3.36
N GLY A 99 2.73 -8.85 -4.67
CA GLY A 99 1.81 -9.76 -5.35
C GLY A 99 2.28 -10.11 -6.75
N TYR A 100 1.49 -10.89 -7.46
CA TYR A 100 1.80 -11.31 -8.81
C TYR A 100 0.90 -10.60 -9.82
N VAL A 101 1.50 -10.11 -10.90
CA VAL A 101 0.81 -9.48 -12.04
C VAL A 101 1.40 -10.07 -13.31
N ALA A 102 0.58 -10.74 -14.10
CA ALA A 102 1.00 -11.49 -15.30
C ALA A 102 2.16 -12.46 -15.02
N GLY A 103 2.11 -13.19 -13.90
CA GLY A 103 3.13 -14.13 -13.47
C GLY A 103 4.40 -13.50 -12.88
N VAL A 104 4.51 -12.17 -12.86
CA VAL A 104 5.68 -11.45 -12.33
C VAL A 104 5.44 -10.96 -10.92
N ARG A 105 6.36 -11.23 -10.01
CA ARG A 105 6.31 -10.73 -8.64
C ARG A 105 6.63 -9.26 -8.60
N CYS A 106 5.69 -8.43 -8.16
CA CYS A 106 5.78 -6.98 -8.15
C CYS A 106 5.54 -6.40 -6.75
N MET A 107 6.17 -5.25 -6.47
CA MET A 107 5.70 -4.35 -5.43
C MET A 107 4.53 -3.54 -5.98
N ILE A 108 3.42 -3.48 -5.24
CA ILE A 108 2.23 -2.74 -5.64
C ILE A 108 1.89 -1.72 -4.57
N GLY A 109 1.69 -0.48 -4.99
CA GLY A 109 1.20 0.62 -4.17
C GLY A 109 -0.14 1.12 -4.68
N VAL A 110 -1.09 1.35 -3.79
CA VAL A 110 -2.42 1.87 -4.14
C VAL A 110 -2.75 3.05 -3.24
N SER A 111 -3.06 4.20 -3.80
CA SER A 111 -3.62 5.31 -3.03
C SER A 111 -5.00 4.91 -2.53
N ASP A 112 -5.24 5.02 -1.22
CA ASP A 112 -6.56 4.75 -0.66
C ASP A 112 -7.41 6.02 -0.65
N ALA A 113 -7.99 6.33 -1.82
CA ALA A 113 -8.83 7.51 -1.99
C ALA A 113 -10.16 7.42 -1.23
N GLY A 114 -10.50 6.27 -0.69
CA GLY A 114 -11.61 6.09 0.27
C GLY A 114 -11.32 6.78 1.61
N ILE A 115 -10.05 7.00 1.93
CA ILE A 115 -9.58 7.64 3.16
C ILE A 115 -8.96 9.00 2.81
N LYS A 116 -9.55 10.09 3.31
CA LYS A 116 -9.07 11.48 3.10
C LYS A 116 -8.73 11.80 1.62
N GLY A 117 -9.45 11.19 0.67
CA GLY A 117 -9.23 11.39 -0.77
C GLY A 117 -7.88 10.88 -1.28
N GLY A 118 -7.23 9.97 -0.59
CA GLY A 118 -5.90 9.48 -0.96
C GLY A 118 -4.79 10.52 -0.80
N SER A 119 -5.01 11.58 -0.03
CA SER A 119 -4.01 12.61 0.21
C SER A 119 -2.78 12.03 0.90
N ALA A 120 -1.60 12.47 0.47
CA ALA A 120 -0.35 12.03 1.09
C ALA A 120 -0.29 12.47 2.57
N SER A 121 0.10 11.57 3.45
CA SER A 121 0.32 11.80 4.88
C SER A 121 1.78 11.56 5.25
N ALA A 122 2.22 12.09 6.39
CA ALA A 122 3.59 11.86 6.88
C ALA A 122 3.89 10.36 7.03
N MET A 123 2.96 9.59 7.61
CA MET A 123 3.11 8.14 7.77
C MET A 123 3.01 7.40 6.44
N GLY A 124 2.17 7.86 5.51
CA GLY A 124 2.11 7.31 4.15
C GLY A 124 3.43 7.48 3.40
N THR A 125 4.12 8.60 3.62
CA THR A 125 5.44 8.84 3.06
C THR A 125 6.50 7.89 3.65
N GLU A 126 6.50 7.67 4.97
CA GLU A 126 7.38 6.68 5.60
C GLU A 126 7.13 5.26 5.07
N LYS A 127 5.87 4.89 4.93
CA LYS A 127 5.47 3.62 4.33
C LYS A 127 5.99 3.47 2.89
N ALA A 128 5.90 4.53 2.09
CA ALA A 128 6.43 4.54 0.73
C ALA A 128 7.97 4.43 0.69
N LEU A 129 8.68 5.11 1.60
CA LEU A 129 10.13 5.00 1.72
C LEU A 129 10.57 3.60 2.13
N ARG A 130 9.86 2.96 3.06
CA ARG A 130 10.11 1.55 3.41
C ARG A 130 9.84 0.62 2.23
N GLY A 131 8.76 0.86 1.49
CA GLY A 131 8.45 0.13 0.26
C GLY A 131 9.57 0.24 -0.78
N ALA A 132 10.12 1.44 -0.99
CA ALA A 132 11.24 1.66 -1.89
C ALA A 132 12.49 0.86 -1.49
N GLN A 133 12.79 0.77 -0.19
CA GLN A 133 13.90 -0.05 0.30
C GLN A 133 13.70 -1.53 -0.06
N ILE A 134 12.50 -2.07 0.15
CA ILE A 134 12.18 -3.46 -0.21
C ILE A 134 12.31 -3.68 -1.73
N ILE A 135 11.86 -2.71 -2.54
CA ILE A 135 12.03 -2.75 -4.00
C ILE A 135 13.51 -2.87 -4.38
N PHE A 136 14.38 -2.05 -3.81
CA PHE A 136 15.82 -2.07 -4.11
C PHE A 136 16.47 -3.39 -3.72
N GLU A 137 16.18 -3.89 -2.51
CA GLU A 137 16.76 -5.12 -1.97
C GLU A 137 16.36 -6.35 -2.80
N ASN A 138 15.14 -6.35 -3.35
CA ASN A 138 14.57 -7.49 -4.06
C ASN A 138 14.43 -7.26 -5.58
N LYS A 139 14.82 -6.10 -6.10
CA LYS A 139 14.71 -5.71 -7.51
C LYS A 139 13.30 -5.93 -8.10
N LEU A 140 12.28 -5.59 -7.31
CA LEU A 140 10.89 -5.80 -7.70
C LEU A 140 10.42 -4.73 -8.68
N PRO A 141 9.78 -5.08 -9.81
CA PRO A 141 8.98 -4.13 -10.56
C PRO A 141 7.97 -3.42 -9.65
N PHE A 142 7.78 -2.12 -9.85
CA PHE A 142 6.91 -1.31 -9.01
C PHE A 142 5.69 -0.81 -9.78
N ILE A 143 4.50 -1.17 -9.34
CA ILE A 143 3.23 -0.75 -9.95
C ILE A 143 2.48 0.13 -8.94
N GLN A 144 2.05 1.30 -9.39
CA GLN A 144 1.30 2.25 -8.56
C GLN A 144 -0.07 2.51 -9.17
N LEU A 145 -1.12 2.31 -8.38
CA LEU A 145 -2.49 2.73 -8.68
C LEU A 145 -2.75 4.05 -7.96
N ILE A 146 -2.65 5.17 -8.68
CA ILE A 146 -2.72 6.51 -8.09
C ILE A 146 -4.12 7.09 -8.23
N GLU A 147 -4.64 7.55 -7.11
CA GLU A 147 -5.82 8.40 -7.01
C GLU A 147 -5.65 9.26 -5.76
N SER A 148 -5.25 10.51 -5.93
CA SER A 148 -4.81 11.35 -4.82
C SER A 148 -5.32 12.78 -4.95
N ALA A 149 -5.79 13.33 -3.84
CA ALA A 149 -6.11 14.76 -3.71
C ALA A 149 -4.88 15.66 -3.51
N GLY A 150 -3.66 15.09 -3.60
CA GLY A 150 -2.41 15.82 -3.40
C GLY A 150 -1.82 15.67 -2.00
N ALA A 151 -0.96 16.60 -1.61
CA ALA A 151 -0.31 16.61 -0.31
C ALA A 151 -1.12 17.42 0.71
N ASN A 152 -1.07 17.02 1.99
CA ASN A 152 -1.64 17.81 3.07
C ASN A 152 -0.77 19.05 3.34
N LEU A 153 -1.22 20.21 2.86
CA LEU A 153 -0.48 21.46 2.96
C LEU A 153 -0.28 21.96 4.41
N LEU A 154 -1.11 21.51 5.35
CA LEU A 154 -0.96 21.87 6.76
C LEU A 154 0.25 21.18 7.43
N ARG A 155 0.84 20.17 6.78
CA ARG A 155 1.99 19.41 7.28
C ARG A 155 3.14 19.36 6.28
N GLN A 156 3.40 20.47 5.59
CA GLN A 156 4.44 20.57 4.56
C GLN A 156 5.83 20.23 5.11
N THR A 157 6.17 20.72 6.29
CA THR A 157 7.47 20.49 6.93
C THR A 157 7.78 19.02 7.12
N ASP A 158 6.77 18.21 7.49
CA ASP A 158 6.95 16.78 7.74
C ASP A 158 7.12 15.97 6.45
N MET A 159 6.66 16.52 5.33
CA MET A 159 6.54 15.79 4.06
C MET A 159 7.56 16.24 3.01
N PHE A 160 8.03 17.49 3.05
CA PHE A 160 8.80 18.09 1.96
C PHE A 160 10.15 17.37 1.74
N ILE A 161 10.95 17.20 2.79
CA ILE A 161 12.25 16.52 2.70
C ILE A 161 12.07 15.04 2.33
N LYS A 162 11.08 14.38 2.92
CA LYS A 162 10.77 12.96 2.65
C LYS A 162 10.22 12.77 1.24
N GLY A 163 9.44 13.72 0.74
CA GLY A 163 8.96 13.75 -0.64
C GLY A 163 10.12 13.84 -1.64
N GLY A 164 11.10 14.72 -1.39
CA GLY A 164 12.32 14.79 -2.19
C GLY A 164 13.08 13.45 -2.25
N ARG A 165 13.14 12.72 -1.14
CA ARG A 165 13.72 11.38 -1.10
C ARG A 165 12.95 10.37 -1.96
N SER A 166 11.62 10.50 -2.06
CA SER A 166 10.82 9.66 -2.94
C SER A 166 11.16 9.89 -4.42
N PHE A 167 11.37 11.13 -4.85
CA PHE A 167 11.84 11.44 -6.21
C PHE A 167 13.25 10.88 -6.48
N ALA A 168 14.18 11.01 -5.53
CA ALA A 168 15.50 10.42 -5.63
C ALA A 168 15.43 8.89 -5.76
N ASN A 169 14.52 8.23 -5.04
CA ASN A 169 14.31 6.81 -5.15
C ASN A 169 13.79 6.39 -6.54
N LEU A 170 12.88 7.15 -7.15
CA LEU A 170 12.41 6.88 -8.52
C LEU A 170 13.55 6.97 -9.55
N SER A 171 14.38 8.00 -9.47
CA SER A 171 15.58 8.15 -10.31
C SER A 171 16.55 6.99 -10.12
N LYS A 172 16.75 6.55 -8.89
CA LYS A 172 17.59 5.41 -8.55
C LYS A 172 17.03 4.09 -9.09
N MET A 173 15.70 3.87 -8.99
CA MET A 173 15.04 2.71 -9.60
C MET A 173 15.28 2.66 -11.10
N SER A 174 15.10 3.81 -11.79
CA SER A 174 15.37 3.93 -13.22
C SER A 174 16.83 3.60 -13.56
N ALA A 175 17.79 4.15 -12.83
CA ALA A 175 19.22 3.86 -13.03
C ALA A 175 19.58 2.39 -12.80
N MET A 176 18.85 1.70 -11.94
CA MET A 176 19.03 0.27 -11.67
C MET A 176 18.25 -0.64 -12.64
N GLY A 177 17.54 -0.09 -13.62
CA GLY A 177 16.70 -0.85 -14.54
C GLY A 177 15.48 -1.50 -13.90
N ILE A 178 15.01 -0.98 -12.76
CA ILE A 178 13.80 -1.47 -12.09
C ILE A 178 12.58 -0.82 -12.73
N PRO A 179 11.68 -1.58 -13.38
CA PRO A 179 10.51 -1.04 -14.04
C PRO A 179 9.57 -0.36 -13.03
N THR A 180 9.10 0.83 -13.37
CA THR A 180 8.09 1.55 -12.59
C THR A 180 6.91 1.88 -13.48
N CYS A 181 5.72 1.41 -13.10
CA CYS A 181 4.47 1.63 -13.81
C CYS A 181 3.53 2.47 -12.97
N LEU A 182 2.93 3.50 -13.57
CA LEU A 182 1.99 4.38 -12.91
C LEU A 182 0.64 4.35 -13.65
N LEU A 183 -0.42 3.95 -12.94
CA LEU A 183 -1.78 3.90 -13.45
C LEU A 183 -2.64 4.96 -12.75
N TYR A 184 -3.15 5.92 -13.52
CA TYR A 184 -4.03 6.98 -13.05
C TYR A 184 -5.49 6.62 -13.24
N THR A 185 -6.36 7.16 -12.36
CA THR A 185 -7.81 7.10 -12.53
C THR A 185 -8.46 8.47 -12.70
N SER A 186 -7.70 9.53 -12.60
CA SER A 186 -8.22 10.88 -12.72
C SER A 186 -7.71 11.53 -14.01
N PRO A 187 -8.55 11.65 -15.06
CA PRO A 187 -8.18 12.45 -16.21
C PRO A 187 -8.12 13.92 -15.76
N SER A 188 -6.92 14.47 -15.71
CA SER A 188 -6.73 15.91 -15.63
C SER A 188 -6.99 16.50 -17.01
N PRO A 189 -7.67 17.65 -17.14
CA PRO A 189 -7.74 18.39 -18.41
C PRO A 189 -6.36 18.70 -18.98
N ARG A 190 -5.31 18.72 -18.14
CA ARG A 190 -3.91 18.85 -18.55
C ARG A 190 -3.35 17.59 -19.18
N ASP A 191 -3.81 16.40 -18.79
CA ASP A 191 -3.30 15.13 -19.33
C ASP A 191 -3.69 14.98 -20.80
N ALA A 192 -4.85 15.47 -21.20
CA ALA A 192 -5.31 15.49 -22.60
C ALA A 192 -4.45 16.36 -23.52
N THR A 193 -3.76 17.36 -22.96
CA THR A 193 -2.86 18.27 -23.71
C THR A 193 -1.40 17.84 -23.64
N LEU A 194 -0.97 17.17 -22.57
CA LEU A 194 0.40 16.73 -22.37
C LEU A 194 0.69 15.35 -22.98
N SER A 195 -0.31 14.49 -23.16
CA SER A 195 -0.15 13.19 -23.81
C SER A 195 0.08 13.26 -25.32
N ARG A 196 0.09 14.45 -25.91
CA ARG A 196 0.42 14.71 -27.31
C ARG A 196 1.87 15.17 -27.51
N MET A 197 2.80 14.80 -26.64
CA MET A 197 4.20 14.88 -27.02
C MET A 197 4.42 13.85 -28.13
N PRO A 198 4.81 14.27 -29.34
CA PRO A 198 5.10 13.31 -30.40
C PRO A 198 6.24 12.43 -29.88
N SER A 199 6.06 11.13 -30.01
CA SER A 199 7.15 10.19 -29.94
C SER A 199 8.05 10.49 -31.16
N SER A 200 8.88 11.49 -31.04
CA SER A 200 9.87 11.76 -32.04
C SER A 200 11.10 10.94 -31.71
N ALA A 201 11.23 9.93 -32.54
CA ALA A 201 12.44 9.35 -33.06
C ALA A 201 13.56 9.02 -32.08
#